data_1c3923216d89e0cc6d6b09050a8fd17b
#
_entry.id   1c3923216d89e0cc6d6b09050a8fd17b
#
_cell.length_a   1.000
_cell.length_b   1.000
_cell.length_c   1.000
_cell.angle_alpha   90.00
_cell.angle_beta   90.00
_cell.angle_gamma   90.00
#
_symmetry.space_group_name_H-M   'P 1'
#
loop_
_entity.id
_entity.type
_entity.pdbx_description
1 polymer ?
#
loop_
_entity_poly.entity_id
_entity_poly.type
_entity_poly.pdbx_seq_one_letter_code
_entity_poly.pdbx_strand_id
1 'polypeptide(L)'
;MIRNFILLIVVGSLIVMQSCTPKKTMEEKLPSAAGLNETASLERLPNDAIGDIVKKAITVSGGWENYQKKQTFSFHKVIQHYDSTGTMLREVKQLHQYRLQPRFQARLTWNMDGHDYVIINNGEEAWMLIDGQRSAEDKDINEAWNTSFGSHYVMFMPFKLADPGVILKNEEIDTLSHGQIVNSVNVNYEPGAGSSAGFHNWHYYFNIDNGRPVGNFLDYGSGKSYTEYITWQEVAGIRLGEKRSVYGVSIDNEIGYIKTVYINESMEFDLEMADELFSIAGVQ
;
A
#
# COMPACT_ATOMS: atom_id res chain seq x y z
N MET A 1 -56.79 32.90 -54.11
CA MET A 1 -55.39 33.32 -54.42
C MET A 1 -54.51 32.99 -53.18
N ILE A 2 -53.84 31.87 -53.24
CA ILE A 2 -53.03 31.36 -52.14
C ILE A 2 -51.58 31.49 -52.61
N ARG A 3 -50.82 32.32 -51.96
CA ARG A 3 -49.36 32.52 -52.24
C ARG A 3 -48.58 31.62 -51.33
N ASN A 4 -47.91 30.61 -51.91
CA ASN A 4 -46.94 29.75 -51.22
C ASN A 4 -45.66 30.53 -50.85
N PHE A 5 -45.34 30.54 -49.60
CA PHE A 5 -43.96 30.95 -49.06
C PHE A 5 -43.14 29.68 -48.88
N ILE A 6 -42.11 29.56 -49.70
CA ILE A 6 -41.10 28.53 -49.55
C ILE A 6 -40.08 29.03 -48.51
N LEU A 7 -39.99 28.37 -47.37
CA LEU A 7 -39.01 28.64 -46.32
C LEU A 7 -37.76 27.78 -46.60
N LEU A 8 -36.68 28.42 -47.00
CA LEU A 8 -35.38 27.78 -47.18
C LEU A 8 -34.74 27.59 -45.79
N ILE A 9 -34.65 26.33 -45.33
CA ILE A 9 -33.91 25.99 -44.14
C ILE A 9 -32.44 25.73 -44.54
N VAL A 10 -31.55 26.66 -44.16
CA VAL A 10 -30.11 26.47 -44.27
C VAL A 10 -29.65 25.67 -43.05
N VAL A 11 -29.34 24.40 -43.26
CA VAL A 11 -28.74 23.54 -42.23
C VAL A 11 -27.22 23.86 -42.17
N GLY A 12 -26.85 24.69 -41.21
CA GLY A 12 -25.46 24.95 -40.89
C GLY A 12 -24.89 23.77 -40.08
N SER A 13 -24.10 22.93 -40.73
CA SER A 13 -23.33 21.87 -40.03
C SER A 13 -22.21 22.50 -39.17
N LEU A 14 -22.48 22.57 -37.87
CA LEU A 14 -21.42 22.85 -36.89
C LEU A 14 -20.54 21.59 -36.77
N ILE A 15 -19.37 21.61 -37.39
CA ILE A 15 -18.32 20.63 -37.14
C ILE A 15 -17.73 20.95 -35.78
N VAL A 16 -18.16 20.28 -34.72
CA VAL A 16 -17.49 20.28 -33.43
C VAL A 16 -16.24 19.44 -33.59
N MET A 17 -15.10 20.10 -33.81
CA MET A 17 -13.79 19.45 -33.65
C MET A 17 -13.59 19.13 -32.18
N GLN A 18 -13.92 17.89 -31.79
CA GLN A 18 -13.47 17.32 -30.53
C GLN A 18 -11.95 17.18 -30.62
N SER A 19 -11.25 18.10 -29.98
CA SER A 19 -9.84 17.97 -29.68
C SER A 19 -9.67 16.81 -28.70
N CYS A 20 -9.44 15.60 -29.20
CA CYS A 20 -8.92 14.49 -28.41
C CYS A 20 -7.47 14.83 -28.04
N THR A 21 -7.30 15.55 -26.95
CA THR A 21 -6.01 15.52 -26.24
C THR A 21 -5.83 14.10 -25.72
N PRO A 22 -4.79 13.34 -26.13
CA PRO A 22 -4.54 12.03 -25.56
C PRO A 22 -4.29 12.25 -24.07
N LYS A 23 -5.19 11.73 -23.20
CA LYS A 23 -4.89 11.51 -21.80
C LYS A 23 -3.64 10.63 -21.82
N LYS A 24 -2.51 11.18 -21.41
CA LYS A 24 -1.29 10.44 -21.15
C LYS A 24 -1.62 9.52 -19.97
N THR A 25 -2.11 8.33 -20.26
CA THR A 25 -2.18 7.23 -19.30
C THR A 25 -0.73 6.95 -18.95
N MET A 26 -0.31 7.40 -17.77
CA MET A 26 0.94 6.92 -17.20
C MET A 26 0.75 5.43 -16.99
N GLU A 27 1.40 4.62 -17.82
CA GLU A 27 1.50 3.19 -17.59
C GLU A 27 2.14 3.00 -16.23
N GLU A 28 1.36 2.48 -15.30
CA GLU A 28 1.81 2.08 -13.97
C GLU A 28 2.79 0.92 -14.18
N LYS A 29 4.07 1.23 -14.11
CA LYS A 29 5.11 0.22 -14.29
C LYS A 29 5.15 -0.61 -13.02
N LEU A 30 4.76 -1.89 -13.12
CA LEU A 30 4.84 -2.84 -12.01
C LEU A 30 6.21 -2.76 -11.32
N PRO A 31 6.27 -2.94 -9.99
CA PRO A 31 7.52 -3.09 -9.28
C PRO A 31 8.36 -4.14 -9.98
N SER A 32 9.55 -3.79 -10.41
CA SER A 32 10.40 -4.77 -11.08
C SER A 32 11.03 -5.67 -10.03
N ALA A 33 11.12 -6.97 -10.32
CA ALA A 33 11.89 -7.93 -9.52
C ALA A 33 13.34 -7.48 -9.25
N ALA A 34 13.88 -6.57 -10.05
CA ALA A 34 15.22 -6.02 -9.88
C ALA A 34 15.38 -5.24 -8.54
N GLY A 35 14.37 -4.52 -8.08
CA GLY A 35 14.42 -3.84 -6.78
C GLY A 35 14.32 -4.80 -5.58
N LEU A 36 13.80 -6.01 -5.78
CA LEU A 36 13.70 -7.04 -4.73
C LEU A 36 15.01 -7.82 -4.52
N ASN A 37 15.97 -7.75 -5.44
CA ASN A 37 17.25 -8.46 -5.37
C ASN A 37 18.34 -7.68 -4.65
N GLU A 38 18.16 -6.39 -4.41
CA GLU A 38 19.07 -5.58 -3.63
C GLU A 38 18.72 -5.67 -2.14
N THR A 39 19.74 -5.86 -1.30
CA THR A 39 19.55 -6.01 0.14
C THR A 39 19.25 -4.65 0.78
N ALA A 40 18.20 -4.57 1.57
CA ALA A 40 17.92 -3.44 2.45
C ALA A 40 19.08 -3.24 3.46
N SER A 41 19.46 -1.99 3.76
CA SER A 41 20.56 -1.67 4.66
C SER A 41 20.36 -0.32 5.32
N LEU A 42 20.73 -0.20 6.60
CA LEU A 42 20.75 1.08 7.30
C LEU A 42 21.75 2.09 6.70
N GLU A 43 22.75 1.62 5.95
CA GLU A 43 23.70 2.48 5.24
C GLU A 43 23.07 3.27 4.09
N ARG A 44 21.88 2.86 3.63
CA ARG A 44 21.10 3.58 2.62
C ARG A 44 20.38 4.80 3.19
N LEU A 45 20.20 4.85 4.50
CA LEU A 45 19.60 6.02 5.16
C LEU A 45 20.56 7.21 5.10
N PRO A 46 20.04 8.42 4.81
CA PRO A 46 20.89 9.61 4.78
C PRO A 46 21.58 9.84 6.14
N ASN A 47 22.76 10.45 6.09
CA ASN A 47 23.53 10.76 7.32
C ASN A 47 23.19 12.19 7.78
N ASP A 48 21.94 12.43 8.09
CA ASP A 48 21.35 13.70 8.53
C ASP A 48 20.19 13.45 9.50
N ALA A 49 19.46 14.50 9.86
CA ALA A 49 18.33 14.43 10.79
C ALA A 49 17.21 13.49 10.30
N ILE A 50 16.97 13.41 8.98
CA ILE A 50 15.96 12.50 8.39
C ILE A 50 16.37 11.04 8.67
N GLY A 51 17.63 10.70 8.37
CA GLY A 51 18.15 9.36 8.64
C GLY A 51 18.11 9.02 10.12
N ASP A 52 18.37 9.98 11.00
CA ASP A 52 18.33 9.77 12.45
C ASP A 52 16.90 9.52 12.95
N ILE A 53 15.90 10.20 12.42
CA ILE A 53 14.48 9.93 12.71
C ILE A 53 14.11 8.50 12.33
N VAL A 54 14.48 8.06 11.12
CA VAL A 54 14.17 6.71 10.64
C VAL A 54 14.92 5.64 11.42
N LYS A 55 16.22 5.85 11.73
CA LYS A 55 17.01 4.93 12.58
C LYS A 55 16.41 4.80 13.98
N LYS A 56 15.98 5.93 14.59
CA LYS A 56 15.27 5.92 15.89
C LYS A 56 13.98 5.11 15.79
N ALA A 57 13.19 5.31 14.73
CA ALA A 57 11.94 4.58 14.50
C ALA A 57 12.17 3.07 14.34
N ILE A 58 13.18 2.65 13.58
CA ILE A 58 13.59 1.25 13.45
C ILE A 58 14.01 0.67 14.80
N THR A 59 14.80 1.41 15.57
CA THR A 59 15.26 0.96 16.89
C THR A 59 14.10 0.70 17.84
N VAL A 60 13.16 1.62 17.97
CA VAL A 60 11.99 1.47 18.86
C VAL A 60 10.95 0.48 18.35
N SER A 61 11.05 0.08 17.09
CA SER A 61 10.21 -0.96 16.49
C SER A 61 10.79 -2.38 16.62
N GLY A 62 11.93 -2.55 17.31
CA GLY A 62 12.52 -3.86 17.60
C GLY A 62 13.94 -4.05 17.06
N GLY A 63 14.47 -3.04 16.36
CA GLY A 63 15.84 -2.99 15.87
C GLY A 63 16.08 -3.76 14.56
N TRP A 64 17.03 -3.25 13.80
CA TRP A 64 17.37 -3.76 12.46
C TRP A 64 17.86 -5.21 12.49
N GLU A 65 18.80 -5.54 13.37
CA GLU A 65 19.36 -6.89 13.45
C GLU A 65 18.31 -7.96 13.79
N ASN A 66 17.35 -7.62 14.67
CA ASN A 66 16.27 -8.54 15.00
C ASN A 66 15.33 -8.75 13.81
N TYR A 67 14.99 -7.67 13.09
CA TYR A 67 14.16 -7.76 11.88
C TYR A 67 14.81 -8.62 10.79
N GLN A 68 16.12 -8.43 10.55
CA GLN A 68 16.86 -9.20 9.54
C GLN A 68 16.91 -10.71 9.81
N LYS A 69 16.74 -11.15 11.05
CA LYS A 69 16.73 -12.59 11.41
C LYS A 69 15.40 -13.27 11.10
N LYS A 70 14.32 -12.51 10.83
CA LYS A 70 13.01 -13.07 10.59
C LYS A 70 12.92 -13.71 9.21
N GLN A 71 12.54 -15.00 9.17
CA GLN A 71 12.53 -15.79 7.93
C GLN A 71 11.16 -15.80 7.28
N THR A 72 10.11 -15.96 8.08
CA THR A 72 8.72 -16.04 7.62
C THR A 72 7.82 -15.23 8.55
N PHE A 73 6.63 -14.90 8.07
CA PHE A 73 5.63 -14.19 8.85
C PHE A 73 4.23 -14.55 8.39
N SER A 74 3.31 -14.77 9.33
CA SER A 74 1.90 -15.03 9.04
C SER A 74 1.00 -14.20 9.95
N PHE A 75 -0.15 -13.79 9.43
CA PHE A 75 -1.20 -13.12 10.22
C PHE A 75 -2.55 -13.15 9.52
N HIS A 76 -3.62 -12.97 10.30
CA HIS A 76 -4.95 -12.70 9.77
C HIS A 76 -5.18 -11.20 9.69
N LYS A 77 -5.62 -10.71 8.53
CA LYS A 77 -5.97 -9.30 8.29
C LYS A 77 -7.46 -9.15 8.13
N VAL A 78 -8.09 -8.45 9.06
CA VAL A 78 -9.49 -8.06 8.97
C VAL A 78 -9.55 -6.67 8.35
N ILE A 79 -10.35 -6.53 7.30
CA ILE A 79 -10.56 -5.28 6.55
C ILE A 79 -12.03 -4.91 6.67
N GLN A 80 -12.32 -3.80 7.33
CA GLN A 80 -13.67 -3.29 7.52
C GLN A 80 -13.83 -2.00 6.74
N HIS A 81 -14.82 -1.94 5.84
CA HIS A 81 -15.15 -0.76 5.04
C HIS A 81 -16.39 -0.07 5.61
N TYR A 82 -16.36 1.25 5.66
CA TYR A 82 -17.40 2.08 6.22
C TYR A 82 -17.89 3.14 5.22
N ASP A 83 -19.15 3.50 5.32
CA ASP A 83 -19.71 4.67 4.65
C ASP A 83 -19.49 5.96 5.46
N SER A 84 -19.97 7.09 4.90
CA SER A 84 -19.84 8.42 5.52
C SER A 84 -20.66 8.60 6.80
N THR A 85 -21.58 7.68 7.11
CA THR A 85 -22.38 7.68 8.34
C THR A 85 -21.74 6.85 9.45
N GLY A 86 -20.63 6.14 9.16
CA GLY A 86 -19.96 5.22 10.07
C GLY A 86 -20.60 3.82 10.08
N THR A 87 -21.50 3.52 9.13
CA THR A 87 -22.07 2.17 8.99
C THR A 87 -21.07 1.27 8.30
N MET A 88 -20.83 0.09 8.87
CA MET A 88 -19.97 -0.91 8.25
C MET A 88 -20.66 -1.52 7.02
N LEU A 89 -20.07 -1.35 5.87
CA LEU A 89 -20.56 -1.84 4.58
C LEU A 89 -20.14 -3.29 4.32
N ARG A 90 -18.91 -3.64 4.72
CA ARG A 90 -18.33 -4.95 4.43
C ARG A 90 -17.16 -5.25 5.37
N GLU A 91 -17.01 -6.52 5.71
CA GLU A 91 -15.82 -7.06 6.36
C GLU A 91 -15.24 -8.18 5.49
N VAL A 92 -13.91 -8.19 5.31
CA VAL A 92 -13.18 -9.25 4.63
C VAL A 92 -12.06 -9.73 5.56
N LYS A 93 -11.92 -11.05 5.70
CA LYS A 93 -10.83 -11.67 6.47
C LYS A 93 -9.88 -12.37 5.53
N GLN A 94 -8.61 -12.01 5.61
CA GLN A 94 -7.55 -12.55 4.77
C GLN A 94 -6.49 -13.24 5.64
N LEU A 95 -6.00 -14.41 5.21
CA LEU A 95 -4.77 -14.99 5.74
C LEU A 95 -3.61 -14.50 4.88
N HIS A 96 -2.61 -13.90 5.50
CA HIS A 96 -1.38 -13.46 4.87
C HIS A 96 -0.22 -14.32 5.35
N GLN A 97 0.54 -14.87 4.41
CA GLN A 97 1.73 -15.69 4.66
C GLN A 97 2.87 -15.16 3.81
N TYR A 98 3.99 -14.87 4.44
CA TYR A 98 5.17 -14.29 3.80
C TYR A 98 6.41 -15.11 4.10
N ARG A 99 7.22 -15.34 3.08
CA ARG A 99 8.63 -15.62 3.24
C ARG A 99 9.38 -14.30 3.07
N LEU A 100 10.16 -13.92 4.09
CA LEU A 100 10.88 -12.65 4.12
C LEU A 100 12.31 -12.80 3.60
N GLN A 101 12.91 -13.98 3.84
CA GLN A 101 14.28 -14.33 3.49
C GLN A 101 14.33 -15.72 2.83
N PRO A 102 15.31 -15.98 1.92
CA PRO A 102 16.31 -15.07 1.38
C PRO A 102 15.74 -14.09 0.35
N ARG A 103 14.52 -14.29 -0.16
CA ARG A 103 13.79 -13.39 -1.02
C ARG A 103 12.32 -13.31 -0.62
N PHE A 104 11.71 -12.19 -0.91
CA PHE A 104 10.29 -11.99 -0.67
C PHE A 104 9.42 -12.95 -1.48
N GLN A 105 8.51 -13.64 -0.78
CA GLN A 105 7.42 -14.40 -1.40
C GLN A 105 6.16 -14.20 -0.55
N ALA A 106 4.99 -14.29 -1.16
CA ALA A 106 3.73 -14.09 -0.47
C ALA A 106 2.64 -15.05 -0.96
N ARG A 107 1.78 -15.46 -0.02
CA ARG A 107 0.49 -16.08 -0.30
C ARG A 107 -0.56 -15.39 0.55
N LEU A 108 -1.62 -14.90 -0.11
CA LEU A 108 -2.78 -14.31 0.54
C LEU A 108 -4.02 -15.10 0.15
N THR A 109 -4.87 -15.44 1.12
CA THR A 109 -6.11 -16.20 0.85
C THR A 109 -7.29 -15.57 1.56
N TRP A 110 -8.43 -15.50 0.88
CA TRP A 110 -9.70 -15.05 1.47
C TRP A 110 -10.89 -15.60 0.68
N ASN A 111 -12.05 -15.60 1.32
CA ASN A 111 -13.32 -15.79 0.64
C ASN A 111 -14.08 -14.45 0.62
N MET A 112 -14.72 -14.14 -0.50
CA MET A 112 -15.55 -12.95 -0.65
C MET A 112 -16.65 -13.22 -1.68
N ASP A 113 -17.89 -12.92 -1.31
CA ASP A 113 -19.07 -13.06 -2.18
C ASP A 113 -19.26 -14.50 -2.74
N GLY A 114 -18.81 -15.52 -1.96
CA GLY A 114 -18.92 -16.93 -2.31
C GLY A 114 -17.81 -17.45 -3.21
N HIS A 115 -16.79 -16.63 -3.51
CA HIS A 115 -15.61 -17.03 -4.28
C HIS A 115 -14.36 -17.10 -3.42
N ASP A 116 -13.51 -18.10 -3.69
CA ASP A 116 -12.21 -18.27 -3.06
C ASP A 116 -11.14 -17.53 -3.88
N TYR A 117 -10.45 -16.61 -3.21
CA TYR A 117 -9.35 -15.84 -3.80
C TYR A 117 -8.02 -16.28 -3.22
N VAL A 118 -7.03 -16.43 -4.09
CA VAL A 118 -5.65 -16.69 -3.71
C VAL A 118 -4.74 -15.77 -4.52
N ILE A 119 -3.92 -14.99 -3.82
CA ILE A 119 -2.77 -14.30 -4.43
C ILE A 119 -1.52 -15.10 -4.10
N ILE A 120 -0.69 -15.35 -5.10
CA ILE A 120 0.65 -15.91 -4.95
C ILE A 120 1.63 -14.93 -5.60
N ASN A 121 2.68 -14.58 -4.88
CA ASN A 121 3.82 -13.83 -5.37
C ASN A 121 5.09 -14.59 -5.01
N ASN A 122 5.82 -15.06 -6.02
CA ASN A 122 7.04 -15.85 -5.80
C ASN A 122 8.33 -15.00 -5.77
N GLY A 123 8.18 -13.67 -5.82
CA GLY A 123 9.28 -12.71 -5.88
C GLY A 123 9.72 -12.34 -7.29
N GLU A 124 9.23 -13.03 -8.32
CA GLU A 124 9.50 -12.77 -9.74
C GLU A 124 8.19 -12.49 -10.50
N GLU A 125 7.15 -13.25 -10.19
CA GLU A 125 5.83 -13.13 -10.77
C GLU A 125 4.76 -13.14 -9.67
N ALA A 126 3.61 -12.57 -9.97
CA ALA A 126 2.45 -12.62 -9.11
C ALA A 126 1.21 -13.09 -9.87
N TRP A 127 0.34 -13.82 -9.19
CA TRP A 127 -0.87 -14.40 -9.75
C TRP A 127 -2.05 -14.20 -8.81
N MET A 128 -3.22 -13.99 -9.39
CA MET A 128 -4.50 -14.12 -8.70
C MET A 128 -5.22 -15.36 -9.22
N LEU A 129 -5.68 -16.19 -8.29
CA LEU A 129 -6.56 -17.31 -8.59
C LEU A 129 -7.93 -17.02 -7.99
N ILE A 130 -8.99 -17.34 -8.74
CA ILE A 130 -10.37 -17.24 -8.30
C ILE A 130 -10.98 -18.64 -8.48
N ASP A 131 -11.49 -19.23 -7.40
CA ASP A 131 -11.99 -20.61 -7.36
C ASP A 131 -10.98 -21.62 -7.94
N GLY A 132 -9.70 -21.43 -7.61
CA GLY A 132 -8.60 -22.28 -8.08
C GLY A 132 -8.15 -22.04 -9.53
N GLN A 133 -8.81 -21.15 -10.27
CA GLN A 133 -8.43 -20.83 -11.65
C GLN A 133 -7.61 -19.54 -11.73
N ARG A 134 -6.47 -19.61 -12.40
CA ARG A 134 -5.62 -18.44 -12.62
C ARG A 134 -6.33 -17.41 -13.50
N SER A 135 -6.44 -16.19 -13.03
CA SER A 135 -6.90 -15.06 -13.85
C SER A 135 -5.83 -14.69 -14.90
N ALA A 136 -6.29 -14.39 -16.12
CA ALA A 136 -5.47 -13.87 -17.21
C ALA A 136 -5.64 -12.34 -17.40
N GLU A 137 -6.45 -11.70 -16.56
CA GLU A 137 -6.74 -10.27 -16.61
C GLU A 137 -5.56 -9.46 -16.07
N ASP A 138 -5.05 -8.50 -16.84
CA ASP A 138 -3.95 -7.64 -16.41
C ASP A 138 -4.22 -6.92 -15.09
N LYS A 139 -5.47 -6.51 -14.85
CA LYS A 139 -5.87 -5.88 -13.58
C LYS A 139 -5.66 -6.80 -12.38
N ASP A 140 -5.91 -8.10 -12.53
CA ASP A 140 -5.78 -9.08 -11.43
C ASP A 140 -4.31 -9.41 -11.18
N ILE A 141 -3.47 -9.41 -12.22
CA ILE A 141 -2.02 -9.57 -12.10
C ILE A 141 -1.43 -8.35 -11.37
N ASN A 142 -1.85 -7.15 -11.75
CA ASN A 142 -1.44 -5.91 -11.10
C ASN A 142 -1.90 -5.86 -9.64
N GLU A 143 -3.15 -6.26 -9.37
CA GLU A 143 -3.70 -6.36 -8.02
C GLU A 143 -2.91 -7.37 -7.18
N ALA A 144 -2.54 -8.52 -7.74
CA ALA A 144 -1.75 -9.53 -7.05
C ALA A 144 -0.38 -8.98 -6.59
N TRP A 145 0.32 -8.24 -7.45
CA TRP A 145 1.56 -7.56 -7.10
C TRP A 145 1.34 -6.50 -6.01
N ASN A 146 0.44 -5.56 -6.28
CA ASN A 146 0.22 -4.40 -5.42
C ASN A 146 -0.27 -4.82 -4.03
N THR A 147 -1.19 -5.78 -3.95
CA THR A 147 -1.74 -6.23 -2.68
C THR A 147 -0.74 -7.05 -1.86
N SER A 148 -0.03 -7.99 -2.48
CA SER A 148 0.94 -8.82 -1.76
C SER A 148 2.13 -8.00 -1.26
N PHE A 149 2.73 -7.17 -2.14
CA PHE A 149 3.88 -6.36 -1.79
C PHE A 149 3.51 -5.17 -0.91
N GLY A 150 2.40 -4.48 -1.22
CA GLY A 150 1.95 -3.33 -0.45
C GLY A 150 1.54 -3.67 0.97
N SER A 151 0.86 -4.81 1.18
CA SER A 151 0.52 -5.26 2.53
C SER A 151 1.75 -5.60 3.37
N HIS A 152 2.74 -6.28 2.77
CA HIS A 152 4.03 -6.55 3.40
C HIS A 152 4.77 -5.25 3.73
N TYR A 153 4.83 -4.31 2.77
CA TYR A 153 5.51 -3.03 2.93
C TYR A 153 4.96 -2.23 4.12
N VAL A 154 3.64 -2.10 4.20
CA VAL A 154 2.97 -1.36 5.29
C VAL A 154 3.11 -2.09 6.63
N MET A 155 3.11 -3.43 6.65
CA MET A 155 3.28 -4.21 7.87
C MET A 155 4.63 -3.98 8.52
N PHE A 156 5.69 -3.88 7.72
CA PHE A 156 7.07 -3.78 8.20
C PHE A 156 7.64 -2.36 8.19
N MET A 157 6.78 -1.33 8.13
CA MET A 157 7.24 0.02 8.45
C MET A 157 7.65 0.11 9.93
N PRO A 158 8.78 0.78 10.27
CA PRO A 158 9.63 1.63 9.44
C PRO A 158 10.82 0.91 8.78
N PHE A 159 10.99 -0.40 8.94
CA PHE A 159 12.13 -1.14 8.39
C PHE A 159 12.23 -1.00 6.86
N LYS A 160 11.09 -0.90 6.19
CA LYS A 160 10.98 -0.74 4.74
C LYS A 160 11.50 0.60 4.20
N LEU A 161 11.75 1.57 5.08
CA LEU A 161 12.38 2.85 4.70
C LEU A 161 13.89 2.71 4.43
N ALA A 162 14.48 1.57 4.76
CA ALA A 162 15.86 1.24 4.43
C ALA A 162 16.00 0.36 3.17
N ASP A 163 14.91 0.15 2.43
CA ASP A 163 14.91 -0.62 1.18
C ASP A 163 15.58 0.15 0.04
N PRO A 164 16.07 -0.57 -0.99
CA PRO A 164 16.52 0.04 -2.23
C PRO A 164 15.46 0.90 -2.89
N GLY A 165 15.87 2.02 -3.49
CA GLY A 165 14.98 2.93 -4.23
C GLY A 165 14.05 3.77 -3.36
N VAL A 166 14.18 3.74 -2.05
CA VAL A 166 13.50 4.68 -1.15
C VAL A 166 14.20 6.05 -1.21
N ILE A 167 13.43 7.10 -1.42
CA ILE A 167 13.90 8.48 -1.45
C ILE A 167 13.27 9.23 -0.29
N LEU A 168 14.08 9.53 0.73
CA LEU A 168 13.69 10.32 1.88
C LEU A 168 13.97 11.79 1.62
N LYS A 169 12.97 12.66 1.82
CA LYS A 169 13.10 14.10 1.59
C LYS A 169 12.40 14.86 2.70
N ASN A 170 12.87 16.04 2.98
CA ASN A 170 12.28 17.00 3.88
C ASN A 170 11.80 16.39 5.19
N GLU A 171 12.25 16.94 6.27
CA GLU A 171 11.67 16.72 7.59
C GLU A 171 10.96 17.99 8.01
N GLU A 172 9.82 17.84 8.66
CA GLU A 172 9.08 18.95 9.23
C GLU A 172 8.51 18.51 10.57
N ILE A 173 8.45 19.46 11.51
CA ILE A 173 7.68 19.25 12.72
C ILE A 173 6.24 19.60 12.39
N ASP A 174 5.34 18.67 12.58
CA ASP A 174 3.92 18.81 12.30
C ASP A 174 3.09 18.54 13.55
N THR A 175 1.83 18.98 13.53
CA THR A 175 0.89 18.72 14.62
C THR A 175 -0.35 18.06 14.03
N LEU A 176 -0.57 16.80 14.42
CA LEU A 176 -1.74 16.05 14.00
C LEU A 176 -3.03 16.65 14.58
N SER A 177 -4.17 16.36 13.98
CA SER A 177 -5.49 16.95 14.33
C SER A 177 -5.89 16.81 15.80
N HIS A 178 -5.34 15.81 16.51
CA HIS A 178 -5.54 15.59 17.94
C HIS A 178 -4.45 16.23 18.84
N GLY A 179 -3.61 17.11 18.27
CA GLY A 179 -2.59 17.89 19.00
C GLY A 179 -1.26 17.16 19.24
N GLN A 180 -1.08 15.95 18.71
CA GLN A 180 0.20 15.23 18.81
C GLN A 180 1.25 15.87 17.90
N ILE A 181 2.41 16.20 18.48
CA ILE A 181 3.57 16.72 17.73
C ILE A 181 4.37 15.53 17.17
N VAL A 182 4.73 15.63 15.90
CA VAL A 182 5.41 14.57 15.14
C VAL A 182 6.52 15.13 14.27
N ASN A 183 7.51 14.29 13.97
CA ASN A 183 8.38 14.49 12.82
C ASN A 183 7.67 13.92 11.59
N SER A 184 7.48 14.72 10.56
CA SER A 184 6.96 14.32 9.26
C SER A 184 8.12 14.12 8.29
N VAL A 185 8.23 12.93 7.70
CA VAL A 185 9.23 12.58 6.69
C VAL A 185 8.54 12.30 5.38
N ASN A 186 8.90 13.05 4.34
CA ASN A 186 8.39 12.82 2.99
C ASN A 186 9.14 11.64 2.36
N VAL A 187 8.39 10.69 1.80
CA VAL A 187 8.91 9.46 1.20
C VAL A 187 8.38 9.29 -0.20
N ASN A 188 9.29 9.21 -1.14
CA ASN A 188 9.02 8.83 -2.53
C ASN A 188 9.81 7.57 -2.88
N TYR A 189 9.56 7.04 -4.05
CA TYR A 189 10.23 5.83 -4.53
C TYR A 189 10.77 6.04 -5.94
N GLU A 190 11.89 5.41 -6.24
CA GLU A 190 12.34 5.25 -7.61
C GLU A 190 11.34 4.42 -8.42
N PRO A 191 11.25 4.62 -9.75
CA PRO A 191 10.38 3.81 -10.59
C PRO A 191 10.65 2.32 -10.41
N GLY A 192 9.62 1.56 -10.01
CA GLY A 192 9.72 0.12 -9.76
C GLY A 192 10.18 -0.26 -8.34
N ALA A 193 10.42 0.71 -7.46
CA ALA A 193 10.66 0.48 -6.04
C ALA A 193 9.40 0.76 -5.20
N GLY A 194 9.37 0.23 -3.98
CA GLY A 194 8.26 0.42 -3.04
C GLY A 194 7.00 -0.36 -3.38
N SER A 195 5.94 -0.09 -2.65
CA SER A 195 4.64 -0.80 -2.78
C SER A 195 3.76 -0.31 -3.92
N SER A 196 4.13 0.79 -4.54
CA SER A 196 3.35 1.41 -5.61
C SER A 196 4.31 2.12 -6.54
N ALA A 197 4.34 1.74 -7.74
CA ALA A 197 5.05 2.21 -8.95
C ALA A 197 5.67 3.64 -8.97
N GLY A 198 6.11 4.18 -7.83
CA GLY A 198 6.83 5.45 -7.73
C GLY A 198 5.99 6.73 -7.90
N PHE A 199 4.66 6.63 -8.03
CA PHE A 199 3.79 7.81 -8.25
C PHE A 199 3.20 8.40 -6.99
N HIS A 200 3.34 7.70 -5.86
CA HIS A 200 2.71 8.08 -4.62
C HIS A 200 3.65 8.96 -3.81
N ASN A 201 3.11 10.02 -3.24
CA ASN A 201 3.81 10.87 -2.31
C ASN A 201 3.33 10.56 -0.90
N TRP A 202 4.24 10.05 -0.07
CA TRP A 202 3.97 9.66 1.30
C TRP A 202 4.58 10.67 2.28
N HIS A 203 3.87 10.95 3.36
CA HIS A 203 4.40 11.56 4.56
C HIS A 203 4.21 10.59 5.71
N TYR A 204 5.31 10.12 6.29
CA TYR A 204 5.27 9.26 7.48
C TYR A 204 5.49 10.10 8.73
N TYR A 205 4.66 9.85 9.72
CA TYR A 205 4.63 10.58 10.97
C TYR A 205 5.24 9.77 12.10
N PHE A 206 6.22 10.35 12.78
CA PHE A 206 6.93 9.74 13.91
C PHE A 206 6.76 10.61 15.15
N ASN A 207 6.32 10.04 16.26
CA ASN A 207 6.21 10.76 17.52
C ASN A 207 7.57 11.37 17.90
N ILE A 208 7.61 12.66 18.18
CA ILE A 208 8.86 13.40 18.41
C ILE A 208 9.62 12.91 19.63
N ASP A 209 8.92 12.52 20.70
CA ASP A 209 9.54 12.12 21.96
C ASP A 209 10.17 10.74 21.89
N ASN A 210 9.40 9.76 21.37
CA ASN A 210 9.80 8.35 21.43
C ASN A 210 10.15 7.72 20.07
N GLY A 211 9.98 8.43 18.95
CA GLY A 211 10.30 7.98 17.60
C GLY A 211 9.37 6.92 17.02
N ARG A 212 8.26 6.59 17.68
CA ARG A 212 7.32 5.57 17.18
C ARG A 212 6.58 6.08 15.95
N PRO A 213 6.41 5.25 14.92
CA PRO A 213 5.47 5.57 13.83
C PRO A 213 4.06 5.74 14.42
N VAL A 214 3.34 6.77 14.00
CA VAL A 214 1.97 7.06 14.48
C VAL A 214 0.96 7.14 13.35
N GLY A 215 1.40 7.27 12.12
CA GLY A 215 0.52 7.31 10.95
C GLY A 215 1.26 7.72 9.69
N ASN A 216 0.49 7.93 8.65
CA ASN A 216 0.98 8.48 7.38
C ASN A 216 -0.13 9.21 6.63
N PHE A 217 0.29 10.11 5.77
CA PHE A 217 -0.54 10.75 4.76
C PHE A 217 -0.08 10.26 3.39
N LEU A 218 -1.01 9.94 2.52
CA LEU A 218 -0.75 9.49 1.16
C LEU A 218 -1.50 10.34 0.16
N ASP A 219 -0.76 10.91 -0.79
CA ASP A 219 -1.30 11.48 -2.02
C ASP A 219 -0.97 10.55 -3.19
N TYR A 220 -2.01 9.94 -3.79
CA TYR A 220 -1.88 9.05 -4.94
C TYR A 220 -2.37 9.69 -6.24
N GLY A 221 -2.42 11.03 -6.28
CA GLY A 221 -2.74 11.84 -7.46
C GLY A 221 -4.24 11.91 -7.76
N SER A 222 -4.97 10.79 -7.76
CA SER A 222 -6.43 10.77 -7.95
C SER A 222 -7.21 10.93 -6.64
N GLY A 223 -6.52 10.97 -5.50
CA GLY A 223 -7.11 11.14 -4.18
C GLY A 223 -6.05 11.15 -3.09
N LYS A 224 -6.52 11.33 -1.85
CA LYS A 224 -5.67 11.42 -0.66
C LYS A 224 -6.25 10.57 0.46
N SER A 225 -5.39 10.08 1.34
CA SER A 225 -5.79 9.39 2.56
C SER A 225 -4.87 9.73 3.73
N TYR A 226 -5.41 9.69 4.92
CA TYR A 226 -4.68 9.75 6.18
C TYR A 226 -4.87 8.42 6.91
N THR A 227 -3.78 7.82 7.35
CA THR A 227 -3.81 6.59 8.14
C THR A 227 -3.29 6.88 9.54
N GLU A 228 -4.06 6.49 10.54
CA GLU A 228 -3.68 6.56 11.94
C GLU A 228 -3.40 5.16 12.48
N TYR A 229 -2.29 4.99 13.20
CA TYR A 229 -1.93 3.75 13.87
C TYR A 229 -2.47 3.77 15.30
N ILE A 230 -3.48 2.94 15.56
CA ILE A 230 -4.25 2.97 16.81
C ILE A 230 -3.61 2.10 17.89
N THR A 231 -3.32 0.84 17.55
CA THR A 231 -2.72 -0.12 18.47
C THR A 231 -1.57 -0.88 17.83
N TRP A 232 -0.71 -1.42 18.69
CA TRP A 232 0.51 -2.13 18.30
C TRP A 232 0.61 -3.41 19.11
N GLN A 233 1.14 -4.45 18.49
CA GLN A 233 1.49 -5.70 19.14
C GLN A 233 3.00 -5.94 19.01
N GLU A 234 3.62 -6.45 20.05
CA GLU A 234 5.00 -6.92 20.02
C GLU A 234 5.02 -8.43 19.78
N VAL A 235 5.67 -8.85 18.69
CA VAL A 235 5.78 -10.25 18.28
C VAL A 235 7.25 -10.57 18.03
N ALA A 236 7.80 -11.51 18.79
CA ALA A 236 9.21 -11.91 18.73
C ALA A 236 10.19 -10.71 18.76
N GLY A 237 9.88 -9.71 19.61
CA GLY A 237 10.66 -8.49 19.80
C GLY A 237 10.54 -7.46 18.67
N ILE A 238 9.64 -7.66 17.70
CA ILE A 238 9.29 -6.69 16.66
C ILE A 238 7.92 -6.10 16.98
N ARG A 239 7.83 -4.78 16.95
CA ARG A 239 6.58 -4.05 17.14
C ARG A 239 5.89 -3.84 15.81
N LEU A 240 4.70 -4.41 15.66
CA LEU A 240 3.88 -4.38 14.44
C LEU A 240 2.58 -3.65 14.68
N GLY A 241 2.08 -2.95 13.66
CA GLY A 241 0.77 -2.30 13.72
C GLY A 241 -0.35 -3.33 13.83
N GLU A 242 -1.11 -3.31 14.93
CA GLU A 242 -2.24 -4.20 15.16
C GLU A 242 -3.52 -3.62 14.56
N LYS A 243 -3.84 -2.36 14.86
CA LYS A 243 -5.03 -1.68 14.33
C LYS A 243 -4.68 -0.34 13.71
N ARG A 244 -5.24 -0.08 12.54
CA ARG A 244 -5.08 1.19 11.81
C ARG A 244 -6.42 1.64 11.26
N SER A 245 -6.68 2.95 11.33
CA SER A 245 -7.84 3.59 10.70
C SER A 245 -7.40 4.44 9.52
N VAL A 246 -8.05 4.28 8.38
CA VAL A 246 -7.82 5.06 7.17
C VAL A 246 -8.97 6.01 6.95
N TYR A 247 -8.67 7.27 6.89
CA TYR A 247 -9.60 8.37 6.66
C TYR A 247 -9.54 8.82 5.21
N GLY A 248 -10.67 9.20 4.65
CA GLY A 248 -10.68 9.97 3.41
C GLY A 248 -10.17 11.39 3.68
N VAL A 249 -9.49 11.97 2.71
CA VAL A 249 -9.01 13.35 2.79
C VAL A 249 -9.57 14.14 1.62
N SER A 250 -10.07 15.35 1.89
CA SER A 250 -10.59 16.26 0.86
C SER A 250 -9.47 16.82 -0.02
N ILE A 251 -9.84 17.51 -1.09
CA ILE A 251 -8.87 18.22 -1.94
C ILE A 251 -8.10 19.30 -1.13
N ASP A 252 -8.75 19.90 -0.15
CA ASP A 252 -8.19 20.94 0.72
C ASP A 252 -7.44 20.38 1.94
N ASN A 253 -7.13 19.07 1.93
CA ASN A 253 -6.42 18.32 2.97
C ASN A 253 -7.20 18.18 4.31
N GLU A 254 -8.52 18.37 4.30
CA GLU A 254 -9.33 18.11 5.48
C GLU A 254 -9.54 16.61 5.69
N ILE A 255 -9.27 16.11 6.89
CA ILE A 255 -9.49 14.71 7.27
C ILE A 255 -10.99 14.49 7.44
N GLY A 256 -11.55 13.58 6.66
CA GLY A 256 -12.96 13.22 6.66
C GLY A 256 -13.26 12.02 7.57
N TYR A 257 -14.23 11.19 7.15
CA TYR A 257 -14.65 10.01 7.91
C TYR A 257 -13.71 8.81 7.71
N ILE A 258 -13.78 7.85 8.62
CA ILE A 258 -13.07 6.56 8.49
C ILE A 258 -13.68 5.78 7.33
N LYS A 259 -12.88 5.51 6.31
CA LYS A 259 -13.27 4.66 5.17
C LYS A 259 -12.97 3.20 5.40
N THR A 260 -11.86 2.91 6.09
CA THR A 260 -11.40 1.54 6.29
C THR A 260 -10.71 1.41 7.64
N VAL A 261 -10.98 0.30 8.31
CA VAL A 261 -10.22 -0.13 9.48
C VAL A 261 -9.53 -1.45 9.14
N TYR A 262 -8.23 -1.52 9.41
CA TYR A 262 -7.44 -2.74 9.33
C TYR A 262 -7.14 -3.24 10.73
N ILE A 263 -7.35 -4.54 10.98
CA ILE A 263 -6.98 -5.22 12.20
C ILE A 263 -6.14 -6.43 11.82
N ASN A 264 -4.96 -6.55 12.41
CA ASN A 264 -4.03 -7.64 12.19
C ASN A 264 -4.02 -8.53 13.44
N GLU A 265 -4.40 -9.79 13.27
CA GLU A 265 -4.58 -10.76 14.34
C GLU A 265 -3.65 -11.97 14.14
N SER A 266 -3.36 -12.70 15.22
CA SER A 266 -2.58 -13.96 15.17
C SER A 266 -1.25 -13.80 14.41
N MET A 267 -0.53 -12.72 14.70
CA MET A 267 0.76 -12.43 14.08
C MET A 267 1.85 -13.37 14.63
N GLU A 268 2.57 -14.04 13.74
CA GLU A 268 3.58 -15.02 14.11
C GLU A 268 4.76 -15.03 13.12
N PHE A 269 5.98 -15.07 13.65
CA PHE A 269 7.22 -15.17 12.87
C PHE A 269 7.77 -16.60 12.88
N ASP A 270 8.63 -16.87 11.93
CA ASP A 270 9.53 -18.03 11.85
C ASP A 270 8.79 -19.39 11.82
N LEU A 271 7.59 -19.38 11.19
CA LEU A 271 6.82 -20.59 10.89
C LEU A 271 7.48 -21.40 9.76
N GLU A 272 7.39 -22.72 9.84
CA GLU A 272 7.73 -23.57 8.70
C GLU A 272 6.73 -23.38 7.57
N MET A 273 7.23 -22.99 6.39
CA MET A 273 6.43 -22.79 5.19
C MET A 273 7.05 -23.55 4.02
N ALA A 274 6.30 -24.49 3.46
CA ALA A 274 6.73 -25.27 2.30
C ALA A 274 6.86 -24.38 1.05
N ASP A 275 7.76 -24.73 0.13
CA ASP A 275 7.98 -23.98 -1.09
C ASP A 275 6.76 -23.96 -2.01
N GLU A 276 5.96 -25.02 -1.98
CA GLU A 276 4.72 -25.17 -2.74
C GLU A 276 3.68 -24.09 -2.42
N LEU A 277 3.70 -23.53 -1.19
CA LEU A 277 2.81 -22.43 -0.82
C LEU A 277 2.95 -21.21 -1.73
N PHE A 278 4.15 -21.00 -2.27
CA PHE A 278 4.49 -19.83 -3.07
C PHE A 278 4.63 -20.17 -4.57
N SER A 279 4.05 -21.27 -4.99
CA SER A 279 4.03 -21.71 -6.39
C SER A 279 2.61 -21.99 -6.88
N ILE A 280 2.35 -21.81 -8.17
CA ILE A 280 1.07 -22.20 -8.80
C ILE A 280 0.86 -23.71 -8.72
N ALA A 281 1.92 -24.52 -8.75
CA ALA A 281 1.83 -25.98 -8.68
C ALA A 281 1.21 -26.47 -7.36
N GLY A 282 1.24 -25.67 -6.31
CA GLY A 282 0.61 -25.97 -5.02
C GLY A 282 -0.90 -25.67 -4.94
N VAL A 283 -1.52 -25.26 -6.06
CA VAL A 283 -2.95 -24.91 -6.14
C VAL A 283 -3.65 -25.90 -7.08
N GLN A 284 -3.61 -27.20 -6.76
CA GLN A 284 -4.42 -28.24 -7.40
C GLN A 284 -5.53 -28.70 -6.46
#